data_a9ac5cd6e4546a33685fe79659776603
#
_entry.id   a9ac5cd6e4546a33685fe79659776603
#
_cell.length_a   1.000
_cell.length_b   1.000
_cell.length_c   1.000
_cell.angle_alpha   90.00
_cell.angle_beta   90.00
_cell.angle_gamma   90.00
#
_symmetry.space_group_name_H-M   'P 1'
#
loop_
_entity.id
_entity.type
_entity.pdbx_description
1 polymer ?
#
loop_
_entity_poly.entity_id
_entity_poly.type
_entity_poly.pdbx_seq_one_letter_code
_entity_poly.pdbx_strand_id
1 'polypeptide(L)'
;QRQVRGAIDFDTQELAFTLDNKKKIASIDPVIRNDAHRMIEEFMLCANVATAAFLQEHKIPSLYRVHAGPQMKKLASLRMMLADKGLVLGGGDKPTSHDYNALLEQVHDLEEGDVIRTLLLRSQSQAEYSPKNQGHFGLAYGAYAHFTSPIRRYPDLLVHRAIRSKLREQAKGTFQRLLNKLKSLGQCTGGSTNYPYDSKAIEQLSVHCSHQSRQADEVSREVENALKCHYMKPFIGQNFTGRVSGVTHFGLFVELESNRIEGLIPLSSFQNGEFEFDGVKQKIVSQTATFALGTQVKITVKEVDAKQRRILFSFAE
;
A
#
# COMPACT_ATOMS: atom_id res chain seq x y z
N GLN A 1 11.33 17.62 4.21
CA GLN A 1 10.49 17.32 5.39
C GLN A 1 10.25 15.81 5.57
N ARG A 2 9.92 15.04 4.49
CA ARG A 2 9.66 13.60 4.54
C ARG A 2 10.84 12.82 5.13
N GLN A 3 12.05 13.06 4.65
CA GLN A 3 13.30 12.45 5.16
C GLN A 3 13.57 12.83 6.63
N VAL A 4 13.44 14.12 6.99
CA VAL A 4 13.67 14.59 8.36
C VAL A 4 12.70 13.94 9.36
N ARG A 5 11.45 13.70 8.94
CA ARG A 5 10.43 13.03 9.75
C ARG A 5 10.67 11.52 9.86
N GLY A 6 11.44 10.93 8.96
CA GLY A 6 11.67 9.51 8.89
C GLY A 6 10.51 8.74 8.23
N ALA A 7 9.72 9.36 7.37
CA ALA A 7 8.69 8.66 6.58
C ALA A 7 9.36 7.67 5.62
N ILE A 8 8.85 6.45 5.57
CA ILE A 8 9.37 5.42 4.69
C ILE A 8 8.84 5.65 3.27
N ASP A 9 9.73 5.76 2.31
CA ASP A 9 9.37 5.84 0.88
C ASP A 9 9.98 4.63 0.14
N PHE A 10 9.12 3.69 -0.25
CA PHE A 10 9.56 2.50 -0.98
C PHE A 10 9.70 2.73 -2.48
N ASP A 11 9.34 3.92 -2.95
CA ASP A 11 9.35 4.29 -4.38
C ASP A 11 8.67 3.21 -5.26
N THR A 12 7.51 2.72 -4.80
CA THR A 12 6.74 1.71 -5.54
C THR A 12 6.22 2.31 -6.85
N GLN A 13 6.49 1.62 -7.95
CA GLN A 13 6.03 2.03 -9.27
C GLN A 13 4.62 1.51 -9.53
N GLU A 14 3.72 2.41 -9.91
CA GLU A 14 2.40 2.08 -10.41
C GLU A 14 2.47 1.84 -11.93
N LEU A 15 1.55 1.04 -12.46
CA LEU A 15 1.46 0.78 -13.90
C LEU A 15 0.29 1.55 -14.51
N ALA A 16 0.55 2.21 -15.63
CA ALA A 16 -0.47 2.85 -16.46
C ALA A 16 -0.81 1.95 -17.64
N PHE A 17 -2.10 1.75 -17.87
CA PHE A 17 -2.62 0.99 -19.01
C PHE A 17 -3.09 1.96 -20.10
N THR A 18 -2.41 1.99 -21.24
CA THR A 18 -2.84 2.79 -22.39
C THR A 18 -3.72 1.95 -23.29
N LEU A 19 -4.89 2.47 -23.65
CA LEU A 19 -5.84 1.79 -24.54
C LEU A 19 -5.75 2.36 -25.95
N ASP A 20 -5.88 1.48 -26.94
CA ASP A 20 -6.02 1.85 -28.35
C ASP A 20 -7.45 2.35 -28.68
N ASN A 21 -7.66 2.78 -29.92
CA ASN A 21 -8.97 3.25 -30.42
C ASN A 21 -10.05 2.15 -30.38
N LYS A 22 -9.67 0.87 -30.25
CA LYS A 22 -10.56 -0.28 -30.12
C LYS A 22 -10.74 -0.72 -28.66
N LYS A 23 -10.29 0.11 -27.71
CA LYS A 23 -10.31 -0.18 -26.25
C LYS A 23 -9.54 -1.44 -25.87
N LYS A 24 -8.53 -1.83 -26.63
CA LYS A 24 -7.57 -2.86 -26.28
C LYS A 24 -6.33 -2.22 -25.67
N ILE A 25 -5.62 -2.97 -24.85
CA ILE A 25 -4.39 -2.46 -24.24
C ILE A 25 -3.30 -2.36 -25.31
N ALA A 26 -2.86 -1.13 -25.56
CA ALA A 26 -1.76 -0.83 -26.48
C ALA A 26 -0.41 -0.97 -25.77
N SER A 27 -0.28 -0.46 -24.53
CA SER A 27 0.93 -0.57 -23.72
C SER A 27 0.61 -0.62 -22.23
N ILE A 28 1.57 -1.13 -21.47
CA ILE A 28 1.59 -1.12 -20.00
C ILE A 28 2.94 -0.51 -19.62
N ASP A 29 2.91 0.69 -19.05
CA ASP A 29 4.11 1.47 -18.79
C ASP A 29 4.17 1.88 -17.31
N PRO A 30 5.36 1.96 -16.68
CA PRO A 30 5.49 2.48 -15.35
C PRO A 30 5.15 3.97 -15.28
N VAL A 31 4.38 4.37 -14.27
CA VAL A 31 4.08 5.77 -14.00
C VAL A 31 5.32 6.47 -13.45
N ILE A 32 5.79 7.49 -14.16
CA ILE A 32 6.93 8.30 -13.70
C ILE A 32 6.42 9.36 -12.71
N ARG A 33 6.79 9.19 -11.45
CA ARG A 33 6.49 10.14 -10.37
C ARG A 33 7.47 11.31 -10.43
N ASN A 34 6.96 12.50 -10.75
CA ASN A 34 7.74 13.74 -10.83
C ASN A 34 7.55 14.64 -9.58
N ASP A 35 8.25 15.76 -9.52
CA ASP A 35 8.23 16.67 -8.36
C ASP A 35 6.84 17.31 -8.15
N ALA A 36 6.04 17.52 -9.20
CA ALA A 36 4.68 18.01 -9.06
C ALA A 36 3.78 17.00 -8.35
N HIS A 37 3.91 15.71 -8.66
CA HIS A 37 3.21 14.63 -7.92
C HIS A 37 3.63 14.63 -6.45
N ARG A 38 4.93 14.68 -6.17
CA ARG A 38 5.46 14.70 -4.80
C ARG A 38 4.97 15.93 -4.01
N MET A 39 4.91 17.08 -4.66
CA MET A 39 4.39 18.31 -4.04
C MET A 39 2.91 18.18 -3.66
N ILE A 40 2.07 17.68 -4.55
CA ILE A 40 0.64 17.44 -4.27
C ILE A 40 0.47 16.40 -3.16
N GLU A 41 1.24 15.32 -3.17
CA GLU A 41 1.23 14.33 -2.09
C GLU A 41 1.54 14.97 -0.73
N GLU A 42 2.56 15.83 -0.63
CA GLU A 42 2.89 16.50 0.63
C GLU A 42 1.77 17.46 1.08
N PHE A 43 1.11 18.19 0.17
CA PHE A 43 -0.06 18.99 0.52
C PHE A 43 -1.22 18.14 1.05
N MET A 44 -1.47 16.99 0.42
CA MET A 44 -2.49 16.04 0.91
C MET A 44 -2.13 15.48 2.29
N LEU A 45 -0.86 15.15 2.53
CA LEU A 45 -0.38 14.71 3.84
C LEU A 45 -0.54 15.80 4.90
N CYS A 46 -0.16 17.05 4.60
CA CYS A 46 -0.33 18.17 5.51
C CYS A 46 -1.81 18.38 5.89
N ALA A 47 -2.73 18.33 4.91
CA ALA A 47 -4.16 18.46 5.16
C ALA A 47 -4.70 17.32 6.04
N ASN A 48 -4.28 16.09 5.77
CA ASN A 48 -4.68 14.90 6.53
C ASN A 48 -4.19 14.95 7.99
N VAL A 49 -2.96 15.42 8.22
CA VAL A 49 -2.38 15.57 9.56
C VAL A 49 -3.06 16.70 10.34
N ALA A 50 -3.25 17.88 9.71
CA ALA A 50 -3.95 19.00 10.32
C ALA A 50 -5.38 18.59 10.74
N THR A 51 -6.04 17.82 9.88
CA THR A 51 -7.37 17.26 10.16
C THR A 51 -7.35 16.32 11.35
N ALA A 52 -6.38 15.39 11.43
CA ALA A 52 -6.25 14.48 12.56
C ALA A 52 -6.02 15.25 13.88
N ALA A 53 -5.17 16.28 13.86
CA ALA A 53 -4.94 17.15 15.01
C ALA A 53 -6.22 17.87 15.45
N PHE A 54 -6.99 18.43 14.50
CA PHE A 54 -8.27 19.07 14.79
C PHE A 54 -9.27 18.11 15.46
N LEU A 55 -9.39 16.89 14.95
CA LEU A 55 -10.27 15.87 15.53
C LEU A 55 -9.88 15.52 16.97
N GLN A 56 -8.58 15.41 17.25
CA GLN A 56 -8.07 15.12 18.61
C GLN A 56 -8.31 16.29 19.56
N GLU A 57 -7.96 17.52 19.18
CA GLU A 57 -8.13 18.72 19.98
C GLU A 57 -9.58 18.91 20.41
N HIS A 58 -10.52 18.68 19.48
CA HIS A 58 -11.95 18.85 19.74
C HIS A 58 -12.64 17.57 20.28
N LYS A 59 -11.90 16.48 20.48
CA LYS A 59 -12.40 15.18 20.99
C LYS A 59 -13.62 14.67 20.20
N ILE A 60 -13.58 14.82 18.88
CA ILE A 60 -14.68 14.41 18.00
C ILE A 60 -14.53 12.91 17.70
N PRO A 61 -15.53 12.06 17.97
CA PRO A 61 -15.51 10.67 17.53
C PRO A 61 -15.39 10.60 16.00
N SER A 62 -14.31 10.01 15.50
CA SER A 62 -14.04 9.94 14.06
C SER A 62 -13.09 8.80 13.73
N LEU A 63 -12.73 8.67 12.46
CA LEU A 63 -11.84 7.64 11.96
C LEU A 63 -10.43 8.20 11.73
N TYR A 64 -9.45 7.55 12.34
CA TYR A 64 -8.04 7.72 12.02
C TYR A 64 -7.60 6.64 11.03
N ARG A 65 -6.63 6.93 10.18
CA ARG A 65 -5.91 5.94 9.40
C ARG A 65 -4.67 5.55 10.17
N VAL A 66 -4.68 4.39 10.78
CA VAL A 66 -3.60 3.90 11.65
C VAL A 66 -2.77 2.86 10.91
N HIS A 67 -1.48 2.85 11.22
CA HIS A 67 -0.53 1.88 10.68
C HIS A 67 0.41 1.45 11.80
N ALA A 68 0.21 0.26 12.29
CA ALA A 68 1.06 -0.33 13.32
C ALA A 68 2.45 -0.68 12.75
N GLY A 69 3.46 -0.74 13.61
CA GLY A 69 4.77 -1.28 13.25
C GLY A 69 4.71 -2.75 12.82
N PRO A 70 5.84 -3.34 12.39
CA PRO A 70 5.90 -4.71 11.91
C PRO A 70 5.52 -5.70 13.01
N GLN A 71 4.88 -6.81 12.61
CA GLN A 71 4.58 -7.90 13.54
C GLN A 71 5.86 -8.67 13.90
N MET A 72 6.01 -9.10 15.16
CA MET A 72 7.19 -9.80 15.67
C MET A 72 7.62 -10.98 14.81
N LYS A 73 6.66 -11.80 14.36
CA LYS A 73 6.95 -12.95 13.49
C LYS A 73 7.55 -12.54 12.15
N LYS A 74 6.98 -11.52 11.50
CA LYS A 74 7.49 -10.98 10.23
C LYS A 74 8.85 -10.31 10.41
N LEU A 75 9.05 -9.62 11.53
CA LEU A 75 10.31 -8.97 11.88
C LEU A 75 11.44 -10.00 12.06
N ALA A 76 11.16 -11.11 12.76
CA ALA A 76 12.13 -12.18 12.94
C ALA A 76 12.56 -12.79 11.58
N SER A 77 11.59 -13.11 10.72
CA SER A 77 11.88 -13.63 9.37
C SER A 77 12.69 -12.62 8.53
N LEU A 78 12.33 -11.34 8.57
CA LEU A 78 13.07 -10.27 7.88
C LEU A 78 14.53 -10.21 8.35
N ARG A 79 14.77 -10.25 9.66
CA ARG A 79 16.14 -10.21 10.22
C ARG A 79 16.98 -11.39 9.81
N MET A 80 16.41 -12.59 9.75
CA MET A 80 17.12 -13.77 9.26
C MET A 80 17.56 -13.60 7.80
N MET A 81 16.67 -13.06 6.94
CA MET A 81 17.00 -12.81 5.53
C MET A 81 18.05 -11.70 5.37
N LEU A 82 17.99 -10.66 6.19
CA LEU A 82 18.98 -9.57 6.19
C LEU A 82 20.34 -10.06 6.67
N ALA A 83 20.38 -10.90 7.71
CA ALA A 83 21.63 -11.46 8.24
C ALA A 83 22.36 -12.32 7.20
N ASP A 84 21.66 -13.10 6.39
CA ASP A 84 22.24 -13.86 5.26
C ASP A 84 22.95 -12.95 4.23
N LYS A 85 22.58 -11.67 4.18
CA LYS A 85 23.15 -10.63 3.30
C LYS A 85 24.13 -9.68 4.01
N GLY A 86 24.46 -9.97 5.27
CA GLY A 86 25.35 -9.12 6.09
C GLY A 86 24.72 -7.78 6.50
N LEU A 87 23.40 -7.66 6.44
CA LEU A 87 22.66 -6.44 6.78
C LEU A 87 21.98 -6.56 8.15
N VAL A 88 21.84 -5.43 8.84
CA VAL A 88 21.21 -5.38 10.17
C VAL A 88 20.13 -4.30 10.19
N LEU A 89 18.92 -4.68 10.59
CA LEU A 89 17.85 -3.73 10.91
C LEU A 89 17.95 -3.32 12.37
N GLY A 90 18.17 -2.03 12.61
CA GLY A 90 18.22 -1.43 13.95
C GLY A 90 16.92 -1.54 14.75
N GLY A 91 16.89 -0.87 15.91
CA GLY A 91 15.65 -0.69 16.71
C GLY A 91 15.21 -1.90 17.54
N GLY A 92 16.02 -2.98 17.68
CA GLY A 92 15.68 -4.14 18.51
C GLY A 92 14.27 -4.68 18.21
N ASP A 93 13.50 -5.07 19.24
CA ASP A 93 12.18 -5.68 19.06
C ASP A 93 11.10 -4.71 18.57
N LYS A 94 11.37 -3.41 18.56
CA LYS A 94 10.45 -2.37 18.11
C LYS A 94 11.14 -1.36 17.19
N PRO A 95 11.53 -1.78 15.97
CA PRO A 95 12.15 -0.87 15.03
C PRO A 95 11.20 0.28 14.69
N THR A 96 11.77 1.45 14.51
CA THR A 96 11.07 2.66 14.11
C THR A 96 11.13 2.82 12.58
N SER A 97 10.38 3.78 12.04
CA SER A 97 10.47 4.16 10.64
C SER A 97 11.87 4.68 10.26
N HIS A 98 12.57 5.31 11.20
CA HIS A 98 13.97 5.75 11.00
C HIS A 98 14.94 4.57 10.80
N ASP A 99 14.75 3.47 11.54
CA ASP A 99 15.57 2.27 11.37
C ASP A 99 15.38 1.65 9.98
N TYR A 100 14.13 1.67 9.48
CA TYR A 100 13.80 1.24 8.11
C TYR A 100 14.46 2.13 7.07
N ASN A 101 14.41 3.45 7.24
CA ASN A 101 15.04 4.40 6.31
C ASN A 101 16.56 4.27 6.31
N ALA A 102 17.17 4.15 7.46
CA ALA A 102 18.61 3.93 7.55
C ALA A 102 19.08 2.68 6.78
N LEU A 103 18.28 1.61 6.82
CA LEU A 103 18.54 0.42 6.04
C LEU A 103 18.26 0.65 4.53
N LEU A 104 17.18 1.35 4.17
CA LEU A 104 16.87 1.69 2.77
C LEU A 104 17.97 2.54 2.12
N GLU A 105 18.57 3.48 2.87
CA GLU A 105 19.70 4.27 2.41
C GLU A 105 20.94 3.40 2.18
N GLN A 106 21.25 2.45 3.10
CA GLN A 106 22.38 1.53 2.95
C GLN A 106 22.26 0.64 1.71
N VAL A 107 21.04 0.27 1.31
CA VAL A 107 20.82 -0.66 0.19
C VAL A 107 20.47 0.04 -1.11
N HIS A 108 20.46 1.37 -1.13
CA HIS A 108 20.02 2.15 -2.30
C HIS A 108 20.81 1.79 -3.57
N ASP A 109 22.13 1.67 -3.45
CA ASP A 109 23.04 1.44 -4.56
C ASP A 109 23.46 -0.03 -4.72
N LEU A 110 22.87 -0.94 -3.91
CA LEU A 110 23.17 -2.36 -4.02
C LEU A 110 22.37 -3.00 -5.16
N GLU A 111 22.99 -3.93 -5.88
CA GLU A 111 22.34 -4.71 -6.95
C GLU A 111 21.08 -5.44 -6.44
N GLU A 112 21.08 -5.89 -5.19
CA GLU A 112 19.96 -6.54 -4.53
C GLU A 112 19.03 -5.56 -3.78
N GLY A 113 19.20 -4.26 -3.91
CA GLY A 113 18.45 -3.23 -3.18
C GLY A 113 16.94 -3.37 -3.34
N ASP A 114 16.45 -3.67 -4.54
CA ASP A 114 15.02 -3.87 -4.82
C ASP A 114 14.43 -5.07 -4.07
N VAL A 115 15.21 -6.13 -3.92
CA VAL A 115 14.81 -7.31 -3.13
C VAL A 115 14.63 -6.93 -1.67
N ILE A 116 15.58 -6.20 -1.11
CA ILE A 116 15.54 -5.79 0.30
C ILE A 116 14.39 -4.81 0.53
N ARG A 117 14.15 -3.86 -0.39
CA ARG A 117 12.96 -2.98 -0.34
C ARG A 117 11.66 -3.78 -0.31
N THR A 118 11.56 -4.82 -1.15
CA THR A 118 10.39 -5.71 -1.18
C THR A 118 10.22 -6.46 0.15
N LEU A 119 11.29 -6.98 0.73
CA LEU A 119 11.26 -7.67 2.03
C LEU A 119 10.84 -6.72 3.16
N LEU A 120 11.39 -5.50 3.18
CA LEU A 120 11.01 -4.45 4.13
C LEU A 120 9.53 -4.09 4.01
N LEU A 121 9.02 -3.91 2.79
CA LEU A 121 7.61 -3.63 2.54
C LEU A 121 6.71 -4.77 3.03
N ARG A 122 7.03 -6.02 2.71
CA ARG A 122 6.26 -7.20 3.12
C ARG A 122 6.27 -7.44 4.64
N SER A 123 7.29 -6.95 5.34
CA SER A 123 7.38 -7.07 6.79
C SER A 123 6.39 -6.18 7.53
N GLN A 124 5.91 -5.12 6.90
CA GLN A 124 5.01 -4.16 7.51
C GLN A 124 3.60 -4.73 7.75
N SER A 125 2.92 -4.14 8.71
CA SER A 125 1.50 -4.37 8.93
C SER A 125 0.68 -3.64 7.86
N GLN A 126 -0.58 -4.01 7.70
CA GLN A 126 -1.49 -3.25 6.85
C GLN A 126 -2.07 -2.07 7.63
N ALA A 127 -2.21 -0.93 6.96
CA ALA A 127 -2.92 0.21 7.53
C ALA A 127 -4.43 -0.07 7.58
N GLU A 128 -5.11 0.45 8.61
CA GLU A 128 -6.54 0.27 8.81
C GLU A 128 -7.22 1.54 9.30
N TYR A 129 -8.54 1.57 9.33
CA TYR A 129 -9.28 2.64 9.98
C TYR A 129 -9.59 2.24 11.42
N SER A 130 -9.42 3.18 12.35
CA SER A 130 -9.64 2.96 13.77
C SER A 130 -10.24 4.22 14.43
N PRO A 131 -11.16 4.08 15.39
CA PRO A 131 -11.62 5.21 16.19
C PRO A 131 -10.52 5.68 17.19
N LYS A 132 -9.56 4.82 17.48
CA LYS A 132 -8.43 5.11 18.36
C LYS A 132 -7.20 5.46 17.55
N ASN A 133 -6.62 6.62 17.81
CA ASN A 133 -5.35 6.98 17.19
C ASN A 133 -4.22 6.10 17.73
N GLN A 134 -3.46 5.49 16.84
CA GLN A 134 -2.26 4.68 17.13
C GLN A 134 -1.04 5.18 16.35
N GLY A 135 -1.18 6.35 15.69
CA GLY A 135 -0.18 6.85 14.77
C GLY A 135 -0.13 6.11 13.45
N HIS A 136 0.82 6.51 12.61
CA HIS A 136 1.03 5.90 11.30
C HIS A 136 2.51 5.63 11.08
N PHE A 137 2.93 4.37 11.30
CA PHE A 137 4.33 3.94 11.26
C PHE A 137 5.02 4.34 9.94
N GLY A 138 4.50 3.93 8.79
CA GLY A 138 5.15 4.17 7.50
C GLY A 138 5.28 5.66 7.13
N LEU A 139 4.34 6.52 7.58
CA LEU A 139 4.40 7.96 7.35
C LEU A 139 5.10 8.72 8.48
N ALA A 140 5.45 8.05 9.57
CA ALA A 140 6.06 8.64 10.77
C ALA A 140 5.25 9.81 11.35
N TYR A 141 3.91 9.68 11.38
CA TYR A 141 3.02 10.64 12.00
C TYR A 141 2.41 10.10 13.29
N GLY A 142 2.36 10.93 14.33
CA GLY A 142 1.71 10.60 15.60
C GLY A 142 0.19 10.55 15.52
N ALA A 143 -0.41 11.22 14.52
CA ALA A 143 -1.84 11.15 14.21
C ALA A 143 -2.05 11.37 12.70
N TYR A 144 -2.94 10.59 12.11
CA TYR A 144 -3.23 10.69 10.68
C TYR A 144 -4.69 10.30 10.40
N ALA A 145 -5.37 11.09 9.59
CA ALA A 145 -6.74 10.81 9.16
C ALA A 145 -6.89 11.10 7.67
N HIS A 146 -7.65 10.30 6.97
CA HIS A 146 -7.96 10.56 5.57
C HIS A 146 -9.01 11.67 5.46
N PHE A 147 -8.70 12.71 4.69
CA PHE A 147 -9.55 13.89 4.49
C PHE A 147 -9.65 14.33 3.03
N THR A 148 -8.59 14.15 2.25
CA THR A 148 -8.42 14.80 0.95
C THR A 148 -9.17 14.18 -0.22
N SER A 149 -9.86 13.04 -0.04
CA SER A 149 -10.53 12.32 -1.13
C SER A 149 -11.98 11.88 -0.81
N PRO A 150 -12.89 12.79 -0.37
CA PRO A 150 -14.24 12.41 0.10
C PRO A 150 -15.16 11.90 -1.02
N ILE A 151 -14.83 12.12 -2.29
CA ILE A 151 -15.62 11.65 -3.43
C ILE A 151 -15.50 10.12 -3.58
N ARG A 152 -14.30 9.57 -3.33
CA ARG A 152 -13.98 8.16 -3.55
C ARG A 152 -13.72 7.36 -2.27
N ARG A 153 -13.56 8.01 -1.12
CA ARG A 153 -13.33 7.36 0.17
C ARG A 153 -14.35 7.81 1.20
N TYR A 154 -15.20 6.88 1.62
CA TYR A 154 -16.22 7.15 2.62
C TYR A 154 -15.66 7.62 3.99
N PRO A 155 -14.53 7.10 4.50
CA PRO A 155 -13.90 7.64 5.72
C PRO A 155 -13.60 9.13 5.65
N ASP A 156 -13.12 9.63 4.51
CA ASP A 156 -12.87 11.07 4.31
C ASP A 156 -14.18 11.85 4.45
N LEU A 157 -15.27 11.37 3.87
CA LEU A 157 -16.58 12.00 3.98
C LEU A 157 -17.09 12.03 5.43
N LEU A 158 -16.85 10.97 6.21
CA LEU A 158 -17.18 10.95 7.64
C LEU A 158 -16.40 12.02 8.41
N VAL A 159 -15.11 12.17 8.12
CA VAL A 159 -14.26 13.21 8.71
C VAL A 159 -14.76 14.61 8.34
N HIS A 160 -15.14 14.84 7.07
CA HIS A 160 -15.76 16.11 6.64
C HIS A 160 -17.05 16.40 7.41
N ARG A 161 -17.90 15.41 7.62
CA ARG A 161 -19.13 15.56 8.41
C ARG A 161 -18.84 15.90 9.87
N ALA A 162 -17.83 15.27 10.47
CA ALA A 162 -17.39 15.52 11.83
C ALA A 162 -16.94 16.97 12.02
N ILE A 163 -16.03 17.45 11.15
CA ILE A 163 -15.53 18.82 11.17
C ILE A 163 -16.66 19.83 10.93
N ARG A 164 -17.50 19.60 9.92
CA ARG A 164 -18.63 20.48 9.59
C ARG A 164 -19.62 20.61 10.74
N SER A 165 -19.89 19.50 11.45
CA SER A 165 -20.74 19.53 12.65
C SER A 165 -20.15 20.43 13.74
N LYS A 166 -18.85 20.29 14.01
CA LYS A 166 -18.15 21.09 15.03
C LYS A 166 -18.08 22.58 14.69
N LEU A 167 -17.77 22.91 13.46
CA LEU A 167 -17.73 24.31 12.99
C LEU A 167 -19.12 24.98 13.08
N ARG A 168 -20.20 24.24 12.77
CA ARG A 168 -21.57 24.74 12.92
C ARG A 168 -21.96 24.94 14.38
N GLU A 169 -21.52 24.07 15.27
CA GLU A 169 -21.72 24.24 16.72
C GLU A 169 -21.03 25.50 17.24
N GLN A 170 -19.78 25.74 16.85
CA GLN A 170 -19.01 26.93 17.19
C GLN A 170 -19.66 28.21 16.64
N ALA A 171 -20.10 28.21 15.37
CA ALA A 171 -20.76 29.33 14.75
C ALA A 171 -22.09 29.69 15.46
N LYS A 172 -22.88 28.68 15.86
CA LYS A 172 -24.10 28.90 16.64
C LYS A 172 -23.78 29.52 18.02
N GLY A 173 -22.78 29.02 18.72
CA GLY A 173 -22.35 29.57 20.00
C GLY A 173 -21.97 31.06 19.89
N THR A 174 -21.25 31.45 18.84
CA THR A 174 -20.87 32.84 18.58
C THR A 174 -22.09 33.69 18.20
N PHE A 175 -22.95 33.16 17.32
CA PHE A 175 -24.18 33.84 16.90
C PHE A 175 -25.20 33.96 18.04
N GLN A 176 -25.33 32.94 18.89
CA GLN A 176 -26.19 32.98 20.08
C GLN A 176 -25.66 34.01 21.12
N ARG A 177 -24.34 34.15 21.28
CA ARG A 177 -23.75 35.23 22.09
C ARG A 177 -24.03 36.60 21.51
N LEU A 178 -23.99 36.75 20.18
CA LEU A 178 -24.33 37.98 19.47
C LEU A 178 -25.83 38.26 19.56
N LEU A 179 -26.69 37.26 19.34
CA LEU A 179 -28.17 37.35 19.46
C LEU A 179 -28.61 37.62 20.90
N ASN A 180 -27.94 37.05 21.91
CA ASN A 180 -28.21 37.39 23.32
C ASN A 180 -27.83 38.84 23.65
N LYS A 181 -26.93 39.47 22.88
CA LYS A 181 -26.69 40.92 22.88
C LYS A 181 -27.72 41.71 22.08
N LEU A 182 -28.41 41.11 21.14
CA LEU A 182 -29.35 41.71 20.21
C LEU A 182 -30.81 41.25 20.42
N LYS A 183 -31.17 40.70 21.59
CA LYS A 183 -32.50 40.14 21.89
C LYS A 183 -33.61 41.18 21.71
N SER A 184 -33.95 41.48 20.50
CA SER A 184 -35.22 42.13 20.16
C SER A 184 -35.82 41.77 18.80
N LEU A 185 -35.31 40.83 18.00
CA LEU A 185 -35.88 40.49 16.69
C LEU A 185 -35.68 39.02 16.28
N GLY A 186 -36.79 38.26 16.26
CA GLY A 186 -37.10 37.21 15.30
C GLY A 186 -36.46 35.84 15.49
N GLN A 187 -37.29 34.80 15.64
CA GLN A 187 -36.91 33.39 15.64
C GLN A 187 -36.42 32.94 14.27
N CYS A 188 -35.20 32.42 14.22
CA CYS A 188 -34.73 31.63 13.08
C CYS A 188 -34.63 30.15 13.50
N THR A 189 -35.42 29.31 12.87
CA THR A 189 -35.42 27.85 13.01
C THR A 189 -34.16 27.28 12.33
N GLY A 190 -33.11 26.97 13.13
CA GLY A 190 -31.91 26.29 12.64
C GLY A 190 -32.07 24.79 12.68
N GLY A 191 -31.89 24.12 11.55
CA GLY A 191 -31.88 22.66 11.44
C GLY A 191 -30.87 21.98 12.40
N SER A 192 -31.17 20.76 12.79
CA SER A 192 -30.37 19.93 13.70
C SER A 192 -28.89 19.90 13.26
N THR A 193 -28.00 20.25 14.19
CA THR A 193 -26.55 20.32 13.97
C THR A 193 -25.81 19.18 14.61
N ASN A 194 -26.51 18.17 15.12
CA ASN A 194 -25.88 17.07 15.85
C ASN A 194 -25.14 16.17 14.86
N TYR A 195 -23.88 15.90 15.17
CA TYR A 195 -23.11 14.85 14.53
C TYR A 195 -23.81 13.51 14.81
N PRO A 196 -24.23 12.76 13.77
CA PRO A 196 -25.13 11.64 13.96
C PRO A 196 -24.47 10.36 14.45
N TYR A 197 -23.14 10.37 14.64
CA TYR A 197 -22.36 9.19 14.96
C TYR A 197 -21.82 9.26 16.39
N ASP A 198 -22.20 8.31 17.23
CA ASP A 198 -21.61 8.06 18.52
C ASP A 198 -20.35 7.18 18.39
N SER A 199 -19.66 6.95 19.49
CA SER A 199 -18.42 6.15 19.51
C SER A 199 -18.64 4.72 19.03
N LYS A 200 -19.81 4.12 19.30
CA LYS A 200 -20.14 2.76 18.90
C LYS A 200 -20.39 2.67 17.39
N ALA A 201 -21.09 3.64 16.83
CA ALA A 201 -21.31 3.73 15.39
C ALA A 201 -19.97 3.92 14.63
N ILE A 202 -19.08 4.78 15.15
CA ILE A 202 -17.74 4.99 14.56
C ILE A 202 -16.89 3.71 14.65
N GLU A 203 -16.97 2.94 15.71
CA GLU A 203 -16.26 1.66 15.83
C GLU A 203 -16.75 0.65 14.76
N GLN A 204 -18.06 0.51 14.59
CA GLN A 204 -18.63 -0.34 13.53
C GLN A 204 -18.20 0.13 12.13
N LEU A 205 -18.26 1.43 11.88
CA LEU A 205 -17.84 2.02 10.61
C LEU A 205 -16.34 1.82 10.36
N SER A 206 -15.49 1.81 11.40
CA SER A 206 -14.05 1.58 11.24
C SER A 206 -13.75 0.19 10.69
N VAL A 207 -14.40 -0.83 11.25
CA VAL A 207 -14.27 -2.22 10.78
C VAL A 207 -14.79 -2.36 9.35
N HIS A 208 -15.99 -1.81 9.09
CA HIS A 208 -16.60 -1.85 7.77
C HIS A 208 -15.73 -1.16 6.70
N CYS A 209 -15.26 0.06 6.97
CA CYS A 209 -14.42 0.81 6.03
C CYS A 209 -13.07 0.12 5.78
N SER A 210 -12.48 -0.49 6.81
CA SER A 210 -11.22 -1.25 6.66
C SER A 210 -11.43 -2.49 5.77
N HIS A 211 -12.54 -3.21 5.96
CA HIS A 211 -12.88 -4.37 5.13
C HIS A 211 -13.14 -3.95 3.68
N GLN A 212 -13.98 -2.93 3.46
CA GLN A 212 -14.32 -2.45 2.12
C GLN A 212 -13.11 -1.88 1.37
N SER A 213 -12.19 -1.20 2.07
CA SER A 213 -10.93 -0.74 1.46
C SER A 213 -10.10 -1.92 0.94
N ARG A 214 -9.95 -2.98 1.74
CA ARG A 214 -9.22 -4.18 1.31
C ARG A 214 -9.90 -4.87 0.13
N GLN A 215 -11.21 -4.98 0.17
CA GLN A 215 -11.98 -5.58 -0.93
C GLN A 215 -11.85 -4.76 -2.22
N ALA A 216 -11.88 -3.43 -2.13
CA ALA A 216 -11.66 -2.56 -3.29
C ALA A 216 -10.25 -2.73 -3.89
N ASP A 217 -9.22 -2.82 -3.04
CA ASP A 217 -7.84 -3.06 -3.47
C ASP A 217 -7.69 -4.45 -4.13
N GLU A 218 -8.40 -5.45 -3.63
CA GLU A 218 -8.40 -6.80 -4.20
C GLU A 218 -9.07 -6.83 -5.58
N VAL A 219 -10.25 -6.23 -5.70
CA VAL A 219 -10.96 -6.11 -6.98
C VAL A 219 -10.13 -5.35 -8.02
N SER A 220 -9.48 -4.25 -7.62
CA SER A 220 -8.58 -3.50 -8.53
C SER A 220 -7.45 -4.39 -9.06
N ARG A 221 -6.79 -5.14 -8.16
CA ARG A 221 -5.73 -6.09 -8.56
C ARG A 221 -6.25 -7.20 -9.48
N GLU A 222 -7.45 -7.71 -9.24
CA GLU A 222 -8.06 -8.71 -10.10
C GLU A 222 -8.34 -8.18 -11.51
N VAL A 223 -8.81 -6.94 -11.61
CA VAL A 223 -9.01 -6.28 -12.92
C VAL A 223 -7.68 -6.07 -13.63
N GLU A 224 -6.66 -5.57 -12.92
CA GLU A 224 -5.31 -5.41 -13.47
C GLU A 224 -4.75 -6.74 -13.98
N ASN A 225 -4.89 -7.82 -13.22
CA ASN A 225 -4.42 -9.15 -13.62
C ASN A 225 -5.16 -9.66 -14.87
N ALA A 226 -6.47 -9.44 -14.95
CA ALA A 226 -7.23 -9.76 -16.16
C ALA A 226 -6.73 -8.97 -17.38
N LEU A 227 -6.45 -7.68 -17.23
CA LEU A 227 -5.89 -6.82 -18.27
C LEU A 227 -4.49 -7.30 -18.70
N LYS A 228 -3.62 -7.62 -17.73
CA LYS A 228 -2.28 -8.18 -17.97
C LYS A 228 -2.35 -9.49 -18.78
N CYS A 229 -3.29 -10.39 -18.44
CA CYS A 229 -3.53 -11.61 -19.20
C CYS A 229 -3.96 -11.31 -20.64
N HIS A 230 -4.89 -10.37 -20.84
CA HIS A 230 -5.31 -9.99 -22.20
C HIS A 230 -4.14 -9.42 -23.01
N TYR A 231 -3.31 -8.61 -22.40
CA TYR A 231 -2.11 -8.05 -23.03
C TYR A 231 -1.09 -9.12 -23.40
N MET A 232 -0.83 -10.09 -22.51
CA MET A 232 0.18 -11.13 -22.71
C MET A 232 -0.21 -12.25 -23.67
N LYS A 233 -1.49 -12.40 -23.99
CA LYS A 233 -1.98 -13.47 -24.83
C LYS A 233 -1.30 -13.58 -26.22
N PRO A 234 -1.02 -12.48 -26.94
CA PRO A 234 -0.30 -12.52 -28.23
C PRO A 234 1.17 -12.92 -28.10
N PHE A 235 1.75 -12.90 -26.90
CA PHE A 235 3.16 -13.18 -26.64
C PHE A 235 3.44 -14.63 -26.24
N ILE A 236 2.45 -15.51 -26.31
CA ILE A 236 2.65 -16.94 -26.03
C ILE A 236 3.71 -17.50 -26.97
N GLY A 237 4.70 -18.22 -26.43
CA GLY A 237 5.86 -18.76 -27.14
C GLY A 237 7.04 -17.80 -27.27
N GLN A 238 6.92 -16.55 -26.84
CA GLN A 238 8.02 -15.58 -26.89
C GLN A 238 8.86 -15.59 -25.62
N ASN A 239 10.14 -15.25 -25.77
CA ASN A 239 11.12 -15.20 -24.68
C ASN A 239 11.24 -13.80 -24.13
N PHE A 240 11.36 -13.72 -22.80
CA PHE A 240 11.58 -12.48 -22.06
C PHE A 240 12.64 -12.67 -20.98
N THR A 241 13.20 -11.56 -20.53
CA THR A 241 14.01 -11.52 -19.31
C THR A 241 13.16 -11.02 -18.17
N GLY A 242 13.25 -11.68 -17.02
CA GLY A 242 12.55 -11.30 -15.80
C GLY A 242 13.37 -11.53 -14.56
N ARG A 243 12.87 -11.07 -13.42
CA ARG A 243 13.47 -11.28 -12.09
C ARG A 243 12.50 -12.01 -11.19
N VAL A 244 13.02 -12.91 -10.38
CA VAL A 244 12.23 -13.63 -9.38
C VAL A 244 11.67 -12.62 -8.36
N SER A 245 10.36 -12.42 -8.35
CA SER A 245 9.61 -11.55 -7.45
C SER A 245 9.06 -12.27 -6.23
N GLY A 246 8.93 -13.61 -6.31
CA GLY A 246 8.45 -14.43 -5.21
C GLY A 246 8.89 -15.88 -5.34
N VAL A 247 9.15 -16.51 -4.21
CA VAL A 247 9.51 -17.93 -4.13
C VAL A 247 8.51 -18.64 -3.24
N THR A 248 7.91 -19.71 -3.73
CA THR A 248 6.91 -20.49 -3.02
C THR A 248 7.18 -21.99 -3.17
N HIS A 249 6.54 -22.82 -2.34
CA HIS A 249 6.67 -24.27 -2.42
C HIS A 249 6.12 -24.87 -3.71
N PHE A 250 5.30 -24.14 -4.47
CA PHE A 250 4.73 -24.61 -5.74
C PHE A 250 5.39 -23.99 -6.97
N GLY A 251 6.35 -23.04 -6.82
CA GLY A 251 7.10 -22.47 -7.93
C GLY A 251 7.62 -21.05 -7.68
N LEU A 252 8.11 -20.42 -8.75
CA LEU A 252 8.66 -19.08 -8.75
C LEU A 252 7.69 -18.10 -9.41
N PHE A 253 7.45 -16.98 -8.76
CA PHE A 253 6.87 -15.80 -9.40
C PHE A 253 8.00 -15.01 -10.06
N VAL A 254 7.82 -14.66 -11.32
CA VAL A 254 8.80 -13.90 -12.11
C VAL A 254 8.13 -12.67 -12.67
N GLU A 255 8.69 -11.51 -12.40
CA GLU A 255 8.29 -10.23 -12.95
C GLU A 255 9.15 -9.89 -14.18
N LEU A 256 8.50 -9.59 -15.31
CA LEU A 256 9.19 -9.22 -16.55
C LEU A 256 9.82 -7.82 -16.42
N GLU A 257 11.07 -7.67 -16.89
CA GLU A 257 11.77 -6.38 -16.83
C GLU A 257 11.14 -5.32 -17.75
N SER A 258 10.53 -5.75 -18.86
CA SER A 258 10.01 -4.87 -19.90
C SER A 258 8.71 -4.12 -19.48
N ASN A 259 7.83 -4.77 -18.74
CA ASN A 259 6.48 -4.27 -18.47
C ASN A 259 5.95 -4.60 -17.07
N ARG A 260 6.81 -5.12 -16.19
CA ARG A 260 6.47 -5.47 -14.81
C ARG A 260 5.31 -6.46 -14.65
N ILE A 261 5.03 -7.25 -15.68
CA ILE A 261 4.01 -8.29 -15.59
C ILE A 261 4.59 -9.50 -14.89
N GLU A 262 3.86 -9.98 -13.89
CA GLU A 262 4.24 -11.16 -13.11
C GLU A 262 3.56 -12.41 -13.66
N GLY A 263 4.31 -13.51 -13.71
CA GLY A 263 3.82 -14.84 -14.04
C GLY A 263 4.48 -15.91 -13.16
N LEU A 264 3.90 -17.11 -13.20
CA LEU A 264 4.33 -18.26 -12.39
C LEU A 264 5.12 -19.24 -13.26
N ILE A 265 6.32 -19.63 -12.80
CA ILE A 265 7.00 -20.86 -13.26
C ILE A 265 6.65 -21.96 -12.23
N PRO A 266 5.78 -22.91 -12.58
CA PRO A 266 5.43 -24.00 -11.65
C PRO A 266 6.64 -24.88 -11.36
N LEU A 267 6.77 -25.37 -10.12
CA LEU A 267 7.87 -26.28 -9.75
C LEU A 267 7.91 -27.54 -10.63
N SER A 268 6.74 -27.99 -11.11
CA SER A 268 6.64 -29.12 -12.04
C SER A 268 7.25 -28.89 -13.42
N SER A 269 7.56 -27.64 -13.79
CA SER A 269 8.24 -27.30 -15.05
C SER A 269 9.75 -27.18 -14.93
N PHE A 270 10.30 -27.40 -13.74
CA PHE A 270 11.74 -27.44 -13.52
C PHE A 270 12.30 -28.76 -14.08
N GLN A 271 13.23 -28.64 -14.99
CA GLN A 271 13.92 -29.81 -15.58
C GLN A 271 15.15 -30.17 -14.73
N ASN A 272 15.41 -31.48 -14.59
CA ASN A 272 16.63 -32.05 -14.00
C ASN A 272 16.94 -31.68 -12.53
N GLY A 273 16.32 -32.37 -11.58
CA GLY A 273 16.78 -32.40 -10.20
C GLY A 273 15.68 -32.41 -9.13
N GLU A 274 16.02 -32.84 -7.96
CA GLU A 274 15.22 -32.61 -6.77
C GLU A 274 15.44 -31.14 -6.33
N PHE A 275 14.33 -30.40 -6.26
CA PHE A 275 14.31 -29.01 -5.83
C PHE A 275 13.75 -28.93 -4.42
N GLU A 276 14.50 -28.34 -3.52
CA GLU A 276 14.09 -28.11 -2.14
C GLU A 276 13.72 -26.64 -1.94
N PHE A 277 12.53 -26.41 -1.36
CA PHE A 277 12.07 -25.08 -1.01
C PHE A 277 12.48 -24.72 0.41
N ASP A 278 13.34 -23.72 0.57
CA ASP A 278 13.65 -23.08 1.84
C ASP A 278 12.71 -21.89 2.07
N GLY A 279 11.66 -22.13 2.85
CA GLY A 279 10.65 -21.09 3.15
C GLY A 279 11.17 -19.96 4.04
N VAL A 280 12.27 -20.18 4.78
CA VAL A 280 12.89 -19.17 5.64
C VAL A 280 13.73 -18.22 4.79
N LYS A 281 14.57 -18.76 3.93
CA LYS A 281 15.46 -18.00 3.05
C LYS A 281 14.78 -17.58 1.74
N GLN A 282 13.55 -17.99 1.53
CA GLN A 282 12.78 -17.72 0.29
C GLN A 282 13.58 -18.06 -0.97
N LYS A 283 14.08 -19.28 -1.04
CA LYS A 283 14.82 -19.80 -2.18
C LYS A 283 14.42 -21.23 -2.52
N ILE A 284 14.56 -21.59 -3.78
CA ILE A 284 14.51 -22.95 -4.28
C ILE A 284 15.93 -23.35 -4.65
N VAL A 285 16.39 -24.45 -4.11
CA VAL A 285 17.77 -24.95 -4.29
C VAL A 285 17.72 -26.33 -4.93
N SER A 286 18.62 -26.56 -5.89
CA SER A 286 18.95 -27.88 -6.40
C SER A 286 20.46 -28.07 -6.40
N GLN A 287 20.92 -29.25 -6.81
CA GLN A 287 22.37 -29.52 -6.96
C GLN A 287 23.05 -28.62 -8.02
N THR A 288 22.27 -28.10 -9.00
CA THR A 288 22.80 -27.35 -10.15
C THR A 288 22.41 -25.89 -10.19
N ALA A 289 21.37 -25.49 -9.44
CA ALA A 289 20.83 -24.14 -9.50
C ALA A 289 20.21 -23.68 -8.18
N THR A 290 20.32 -22.39 -7.89
CA THR A 290 19.63 -21.74 -6.78
C THR A 290 18.83 -20.57 -7.31
N PHE A 291 17.54 -20.53 -7.00
CA PHE A 291 16.63 -19.44 -7.34
C PHE A 291 16.19 -18.73 -6.07
N ALA A 292 16.61 -17.50 -5.91
CA ALA A 292 16.22 -16.63 -4.79
C ALA A 292 15.51 -15.39 -5.33
N LEU A 293 14.93 -14.60 -4.43
CA LEU A 293 14.36 -13.30 -4.78
C LEU A 293 15.42 -12.45 -5.50
N GLY A 294 15.04 -11.80 -6.60
CA GLY A 294 15.90 -10.95 -7.41
C GLY A 294 16.74 -11.68 -8.46
N THR A 295 16.81 -13.02 -8.43
CA THR A 295 17.52 -13.78 -9.45
C THR A 295 16.96 -13.47 -10.84
N GLN A 296 17.83 -13.07 -11.76
CA GLN A 296 17.46 -12.84 -13.15
C GLN A 296 17.32 -14.18 -13.87
N VAL A 297 16.24 -14.32 -14.63
CA VAL A 297 15.92 -15.55 -15.38
C VAL A 297 15.42 -15.21 -16.77
N LYS A 298 15.76 -16.06 -17.74
CA LYS A 298 15.16 -16.03 -19.06
C LYS A 298 13.96 -16.97 -19.07
N ILE A 299 12.84 -16.46 -19.52
CA ILE A 299 11.57 -17.20 -19.52
C ILE A 299 10.92 -17.18 -20.91
N THR A 300 10.09 -18.20 -21.15
CA THR A 300 9.15 -18.25 -22.25
C THR A 300 7.74 -18.18 -21.72
N VAL A 301 6.88 -17.39 -22.35
CA VAL A 301 5.44 -17.35 -22.02
C VAL A 301 4.80 -18.66 -22.50
N LYS A 302 4.46 -19.55 -21.55
CA LYS A 302 3.93 -20.88 -21.88
C LYS A 302 2.42 -20.87 -22.11
N GLU A 303 1.70 -20.22 -21.20
CA GLU A 303 0.23 -20.22 -21.22
C GLU A 303 -0.31 -18.96 -20.56
N VAL A 304 -1.44 -18.47 -21.06
CA VAL A 304 -2.17 -17.33 -20.49
C VAL A 304 -3.63 -17.72 -20.32
N ASP A 305 -4.05 -17.96 -19.07
CA ASP A 305 -5.44 -18.22 -18.72
C ASP A 305 -6.13 -16.95 -18.22
N ALA A 306 -6.87 -16.30 -19.13
CA ALA A 306 -7.61 -15.09 -18.81
C ALA A 306 -8.80 -15.33 -17.85
N LYS A 307 -9.34 -16.57 -17.75
CA LYS A 307 -10.43 -16.91 -16.85
C LYS A 307 -9.94 -17.03 -15.39
N GLN A 308 -8.80 -17.70 -15.23
CA GLN A 308 -8.15 -17.85 -13.94
C GLN A 308 -7.23 -16.66 -13.60
N ARG A 309 -7.06 -15.71 -14.53
CA ARG A 309 -6.17 -14.53 -14.40
C ARG A 309 -4.74 -14.92 -14.04
N ARG A 310 -4.22 -15.96 -14.75
CA ARG A 310 -2.89 -16.53 -14.52
C ARG A 310 -2.07 -16.51 -15.80
N ILE A 311 -0.80 -16.20 -15.63
CA ILE A 311 0.22 -16.28 -16.67
C ILE A 311 1.23 -17.33 -16.23
N LEU A 312 1.43 -18.34 -17.04
CA LEU A 312 2.41 -19.39 -16.78
C LEU A 312 3.62 -19.18 -17.67
N PHE A 313 4.77 -19.20 -17.04
CA PHE A 313 6.07 -19.17 -17.69
C PHE A 313 6.76 -20.54 -17.61
N SER A 314 7.72 -20.76 -18.49
CA SER A 314 8.74 -21.79 -18.37
C SER A 314 10.11 -21.14 -18.47
N PHE A 315 11.18 -21.83 -18.09
CA PHE A 315 12.52 -21.38 -18.44
C PHE A 315 12.68 -21.40 -19.96
N ALA A 316 13.36 -20.39 -20.50
CA ALA A 316 13.73 -20.39 -21.90
C ALA A 316 14.85 -21.44 -22.12
N GLU A 317 14.75 -22.17 -23.22
CA GLU A 317 15.78 -23.11 -23.67
C GLU A 317 17.03 -22.40 -24.15
#